data_e4e14a81824217d8355dc991b8dc4ff3
#
_entry.id   e4e14a81824217d8355dc991b8dc4ff3
#
_cell.length_a   1.000
_cell.length_b   1.000
_cell.length_c   1.000
_cell.angle_alpha   90.00
_cell.angle_beta   90.00
_cell.angle_gamma   90.00
#
_symmetry.space_group_name_H-M   'P 1'
#
loop_
_entity.id
_entity.type
_entity.pdbx_description
1 polymer ?
#
loop_
_entity_poly.entity_id
_entity_poly.type
_entity_poly.pdbx_seq_one_letter_code
_entity_poly.pdbx_strand_id
1 'polypeptide(L)'
;MVSRAWPPVVLFVLGIGVTILTSSFSTLPDVAPTMTVCQQAYGALPAEIPDWLQTPSGPVDLSTSNRYDYLAGQLLSGGLVEGAACPSRGINPDGSANACGLAISRPAVDAWQNRYDPAILSISQSLGLPPKVLKAVIAVESQFWPGANWARGEIGLGQMTNAGADLVMRWRPDVYRQVCLQTLGKDYCTVAYVFQNSSFQGLLRGQLLKNIDATCGSCTGGIDLEVGNKAVSILGETLIAGCRQSAYIITNTTGKTPNAIFSYEDYWRFVLANYHSGAGCLEDALDSTPKAASWGDVSTGLSPVCAEARGYVRRIEEQIKL
;
A
#
# COMPACT_ATOMS: atom_id res chain seq x y z
N MET A 1 -11.94 -79.90 -45.70
CA MET A 1 -10.67 -79.19 -45.72
C MET A 1 -10.80 -78.05 -46.73
N VAL A 2 -11.02 -76.82 -46.24
CA VAL A 2 -11.27 -75.64 -47.08
C VAL A 2 -10.06 -74.74 -47.01
N SER A 3 -9.33 -74.61 -48.08
CA SER A 3 -8.19 -73.76 -48.30
C SER A 3 -8.69 -72.32 -48.53
N ARG A 4 -8.34 -71.39 -47.66
CA ARG A 4 -8.54 -69.96 -47.85
C ARG A 4 -7.27 -69.32 -48.43
N ALA A 5 -7.41 -68.85 -49.68
CA ALA A 5 -6.41 -68.02 -50.34
C ALA A 5 -6.48 -66.55 -49.78
N TRP A 6 -5.32 -65.93 -49.52
CA TRP A 6 -5.20 -64.57 -49.16
C TRP A 6 -4.97 -63.66 -50.38
N PRO A 7 -5.58 -62.46 -50.45
CA PRO A 7 -5.32 -61.52 -51.54
C PRO A 7 -4.03 -60.72 -51.32
N PRO A 8 -3.42 -60.18 -52.39
CA PRO A 8 -2.15 -59.46 -52.34
C PRO A 8 -2.33 -58.06 -51.76
N VAL A 9 -1.39 -57.69 -50.89
CA VAL A 9 -1.27 -56.36 -50.31
C VAL A 9 -0.64 -55.41 -51.34
N VAL A 10 -1.39 -54.42 -51.79
CA VAL A 10 -0.89 -53.28 -52.60
C VAL A 10 -0.33 -52.21 -51.65
N LEU A 11 0.99 -51.99 -51.68
CA LEU A 11 1.65 -50.91 -50.95
C LEU A 11 1.44 -49.60 -51.72
N PHE A 12 0.62 -48.73 -51.19
CA PHE A 12 0.58 -47.32 -51.61
C PHE A 12 1.66 -46.55 -50.87
N VAL A 13 2.68 -46.08 -51.56
CA VAL A 13 3.67 -45.08 -51.00
C VAL A 13 3.04 -43.71 -51.13
N LEU A 14 2.54 -43.20 -50.01
CA LEU A 14 2.11 -41.82 -49.90
C LEU A 14 3.35 -40.95 -49.63
N GLY A 15 3.75 -40.16 -50.63
CA GLY A 15 4.76 -39.11 -50.47
C GLY A 15 4.23 -38.00 -49.58
N ILE A 16 4.77 -37.89 -48.35
CA ILE A 16 4.48 -36.78 -47.44
C ILE A 16 5.32 -35.59 -47.88
N GLY A 17 4.72 -34.67 -48.61
CA GLY A 17 5.30 -33.33 -48.85
C GLY A 17 5.32 -32.53 -47.55
N VAL A 18 6.50 -32.32 -46.98
CA VAL A 18 6.70 -31.40 -45.84
C VAL A 18 6.60 -29.97 -46.34
N THR A 19 5.43 -29.37 -46.20
CA THR A 19 5.25 -27.92 -46.40
C THR A 19 5.75 -27.24 -45.12
N ILE A 20 6.93 -26.62 -45.18
CA ILE A 20 7.43 -25.73 -44.14
C ILE A 20 6.57 -24.46 -44.16
N LEU A 21 5.57 -24.40 -43.27
CA LEU A 21 4.87 -23.16 -42.97
C LEU A 21 5.82 -22.24 -42.20
N THR A 22 6.42 -21.27 -42.89
CA THR A 22 7.06 -20.14 -42.23
C THR A 22 5.96 -19.35 -41.56
N SER A 23 5.76 -19.59 -40.25
CA SER A 23 4.94 -18.74 -39.38
C SER A 23 5.61 -17.37 -39.30
N SER A 24 5.06 -16.41 -40.03
CA SER A 24 5.34 -15.00 -39.80
C SER A 24 4.92 -14.69 -38.38
N PHE A 25 5.88 -14.49 -37.47
CA PHE A 25 5.63 -13.91 -36.18
C PHE A 25 5.10 -12.48 -36.43
N SER A 26 3.78 -12.33 -36.40
CA SER A 26 3.18 -11.00 -36.28
C SER A 26 3.66 -10.42 -34.98
N THR A 27 4.49 -9.41 -35.03
CA THR A 27 4.80 -8.58 -33.88
C THR A 27 3.48 -8.06 -33.34
N LEU A 28 3.11 -8.50 -32.12
CA LEU A 28 1.97 -7.93 -31.42
C LEU A 28 2.18 -6.41 -31.39
N PRO A 29 1.14 -5.61 -31.67
CA PRO A 29 1.26 -4.16 -31.58
C PRO A 29 1.76 -3.83 -30.16
N ASP A 30 2.79 -2.99 -30.07
CA ASP A 30 3.25 -2.41 -28.81
C ASP A 30 2.04 -1.75 -28.13
N VAL A 31 1.46 -2.43 -27.14
CA VAL A 31 0.44 -1.85 -26.31
C VAL A 31 1.14 -0.76 -25.51
N ALA A 32 0.87 0.50 -25.82
CA ALA A 32 1.41 1.62 -25.08
C ALA A 32 1.19 1.37 -23.58
N PRO A 33 2.21 1.56 -22.73
CA PRO A 33 2.09 1.29 -21.31
C PRO A 33 0.95 2.11 -20.72
N THR A 34 -0.04 1.45 -20.14
CA THR A 34 -1.15 2.12 -19.47
C THR A 34 -0.65 2.79 -18.20
N MET A 35 -0.88 4.09 -18.09
CA MET A 35 -0.51 4.86 -16.89
C MET A 35 -1.23 4.34 -15.66
N THR A 36 -0.51 4.18 -14.55
CA THR A 36 -1.11 3.91 -13.24
C THR A 36 -1.93 5.10 -12.75
N VAL A 37 -2.77 4.91 -11.74
CA VAL A 37 -3.61 6.01 -11.20
C VAL A 37 -2.76 7.18 -10.68
N CYS A 38 -1.62 6.89 -10.01
CA CYS A 38 -0.73 7.93 -9.52
C CYS A 38 0.03 8.63 -10.67
N GLN A 39 0.36 7.94 -11.75
CA GLN A 39 0.94 8.56 -12.96
C GLN A 39 -0.09 9.43 -13.70
N GLN A 40 -1.35 8.99 -13.77
CA GLN A 40 -2.45 9.80 -14.31
C GLN A 40 -2.66 11.08 -13.49
N ALA A 41 -2.65 10.96 -12.16
CA ALA A 41 -2.75 12.10 -11.24
C ALA A 41 -1.53 13.03 -11.36
N TYR A 42 -0.33 12.49 -11.54
CA TYR A 42 0.88 13.27 -11.82
C TYR A 42 0.80 14.01 -13.18
N GLY A 43 0.13 13.43 -14.17
CA GLY A 43 -0.14 14.05 -15.47
C GLY A 43 0.82 13.64 -16.59
N ALA A 44 1.72 12.69 -16.36
CA ALA A 44 2.63 12.15 -17.37
C ALA A 44 3.16 10.76 -16.99
N LEU A 45 3.67 10.02 -17.97
CA LEU A 45 4.61 8.93 -17.70
C LEU A 45 5.94 9.56 -17.24
N PRO A 46 6.50 9.15 -16.07
CA PRO A 46 7.79 9.67 -15.63
C PRO A 46 8.88 9.28 -16.62
N ALA A 47 9.75 10.23 -16.94
CA ALA A 47 10.92 9.96 -17.80
C ALA A 47 11.92 9.01 -17.10
N GLU A 48 11.98 9.08 -15.78
CA GLU A 48 12.81 8.24 -14.92
C GLU A 48 12.02 7.86 -13.68
N ILE A 49 12.11 6.59 -13.28
CA ILE A 49 11.51 6.08 -12.04
C ILE A 49 12.66 5.71 -11.11
N PRO A 50 12.88 6.45 -10.00
CA PRO A 50 13.90 6.15 -9.02
C PRO A 50 13.74 4.72 -8.45
N ASP A 51 14.82 4.09 -8.04
CA ASP A 51 14.85 2.69 -7.55
C ASP A 51 13.83 2.41 -6.43
N TRP A 52 13.61 3.39 -5.56
CA TRP A 52 12.66 3.25 -4.46
C TRP A 52 11.19 3.28 -4.88
N LEU A 53 10.90 3.75 -6.11
CA LEU A 53 9.57 3.72 -6.73
C LEU A 53 9.37 2.55 -7.72
N GLN A 54 10.41 1.76 -7.98
CA GLN A 54 10.32 0.62 -8.89
C GLN A 54 9.64 -0.58 -8.22
N THR A 55 9.00 -1.40 -9.04
CA THR A 55 8.42 -2.67 -8.59
C THR A 55 9.50 -3.76 -8.63
N PRO A 56 9.79 -4.41 -7.49
CA PRO A 56 10.75 -5.52 -7.45
C PRO A 56 10.22 -6.75 -8.19
N SER A 57 11.13 -7.68 -8.53
CA SER A 57 10.79 -8.89 -9.28
C SER A 57 9.99 -9.91 -8.46
N GLY A 58 10.14 -9.90 -7.12
CA GLY A 58 9.44 -10.83 -6.25
C GLY A 58 9.36 -10.37 -4.80
N PRO A 59 8.57 -11.09 -3.96
CA PRO A 59 8.42 -10.73 -2.54
C PRO A 59 9.74 -10.77 -1.76
N VAL A 60 10.68 -11.62 -2.17
CA VAL A 60 12.00 -11.75 -1.52
C VAL A 60 12.80 -10.44 -1.60
N ASP A 61 12.60 -9.65 -2.67
CA ASP A 61 13.28 -8.37 -2.86
C ASP A 61 12.70 -7.25 -1.97
N LEU A 62 11.58 -7.52 -1.31
CA LEU A 62 11.00 -6.67 -0.27
C LEU A 62 11.48 -7.03 1.13
N SER A 63 12.13 -8.18 1.31
CA SER A 63 12.51 -8.69 2.63
C SER A 63 13.41 -7.72 3.38
N THR A 64 13.08 -7.47 4.65
CA THR A 64 13.83 -6.61 5.56
C THR A 64 14.15 -7.34 6.85
N SER A 65 15.16 -6.85 7.58
CA SER A 65 15.62 -7.43 8.86
C SER A 65 15.87 -6.29 9.87
N ASN A 66 14.88 -5.40 10.01
CA ASN A 66 14.97 -4.26 10.90
C ASN A 66 14.61 -4.63 12.34
N ARG A 67 15.11 -3.82 13.28
CA ARG A 67 14.75 -3.95 14.69
C ARG A 67 13.55 -3.06 14.98
N TYR A 68 12.46 -3.67 15.41
CA TYR A 68 11.23 -2.98 15.77
C TYR A 68 10.90 -3.30 17.23
N ASP A 69 11.12 -2.33 18.11
CA ASP A 69 10.93 -2.48 19.55
C ASP A 69 9.46 -2.54 19.95
N TYR A 70 8.61 -1.76 19.27
CA TYR A 70 7.17 -1.83 19.47
C TYR A 70 6.61 -3.20 19.01
N LEU A 71 6.95 -3.66 17.80
CA LEU A 71 6.53 -4.98 17.32
C LEU A 71 7.00 -6.10 18.26
N ALA A 72 8.27 -6.07 18.69
CA ALA A 72 8.81 -7.05 19.62
C ALA A 72 8.04 -7.05 20.95
N GLY A 73 7.69 -5.88 21.47
CA GLY A 73 6.84 -5.72 22.64
C GLY A 73 5.46 -6.33 22.48
N GLN A 74 4.82 -6.13 21.32
CA GLN A 74 3.51 -6.72 21.00
C GLN A 74 3.58 -8.26 20.93
N LEU A 75 4.64 -8.81 20.30
CA LEU A 75 4.85 -10.25 20.19
C LEU A 75 5.07 -10.91 21.57
N LEU A 76 5.80 -10.25 22.46
CA LEU A 76 5.99 -10.69 23.85
C LEU A 76 4.69 -10.59 24.66
N SER A 77 4.00 -9.45 24.59
CA SER A 77 2.76 -9.20 25.32
C SER A 77 1.62 -10.16 24.90
N GLY A 78 1.56 -10.47 23.61
CA GLY A 78 0.60 -11.44 23.05
C GLY A 78 0.97 -12.90 23.26
N GLY A 79 2.11 -13.19 23.91
CA GLY A 79 2.58 -14.57 24.15
C GLY A 79 3.03 -15.32 22.88
N LEU A 80 3.30 -14.60 21.79
CA LEU A 80 3.87 -15.17 20.56
C LEU A 80 5.36 -15.43 20.68
N VAL A 81 6.01 -14.76 21.63
CA VAL A 81 7.39 -14.98 22.04
C VAL A 81 7.41 -15.16 23.55
N GLU A 82 8.13 -16.20 24.05
CA GLU A 82 8.26 -16.46 25.48
C GLU A 82 9.28 -15.52 26.12
N GLY A 83 8.80 -14.67 27.04
CA GLY A 83 9.62 -13.64 27.69
C GLY A 83 10.18 -13.99 29.07
N ALA A 84 9.84 -15.17 29.63
CA ALA A 84 10.14 -15.51 31.04
C ALA A 84 11.63 -15.44 31.42
N ALA A 85 12.53 -15.64 30.46
CA ALA A 85 13.96 -15.57 30.68
C ALA A 85 14.51 -14.12 30.82
N CYS A 86 13.69 -13.10 30.49
CA CYS A 86 14.10 -11.69 30.52
C CYS A 86 13.57 -10.95 31.75
N PRO A 87 14.32 -9.94 32.27
CA PRO A 87 13.76 -8.99 33.23
C PRO A 87 12.49 -8.34 32.68
N SER A 88 11.47 -8.16 33.55
CA SER A 88 10.16 -7.64 33.18
C SER A 88 9.53 -8.36 31.94
N ARG A 89 9.80 -9.65 31.78
CA ARG A 89 9.38 -10.45 30.63
C ARG A 89 9.80 -9.87 29.27
N GLY A 90 10.88 -9.10 29.24
CA GLY A 90 11.42 -8.48 28.03
C GLY A 90 10.73 -7.17 27.61
N ILE A 91 9.84 -6.60 28.45
CA ILE A 91 8.98 -5.46 28.11
C ILE A 91 9.32 -4.25 28.99
N ASN A 92 9.38 -3.06 28.39
CA ASN A 92 9.49 -1.77 29.05
C ASN A 92 8.10 -1.28 29.55
N PRO A 93 8.06 -0.30 30.47
CA PRO A 93 6.79 0.27 30.97
C PRO A 93 5.88 0.87 29.89
N ASP A 94 6.42 1.31 28.75
CA ASP A 94 5.69 1.83 27.59
C ASP A 94 5.17 0.75 26.64
N GLY A 95 5.41 -0.53 26.96
CA GLY A 95 4.98 -1.67 26.16
C GLY A 95 5.95 -2.07 25.03
N SER A 96 7.02 -1.30 24.80
CA SER A 96 8.08 -1.68 23.86
C SER A 96 8.96 -2.79 24.44
N ALA A 97 9.71 -3.50 23.59
CA ALA A 97 10.67 -4.50 24.08
C ALA A 97 11.93 -3.83 24.64
N ASN A 98 12.41 -4.31 25.79
CA ASN A 98 13.74 -3.96 26.31
C ASN A 98 14.85 -4.71 25.54
N ALA A 99 16.11 -4.46 25.85
CA ALA A 99 17.26 -5.06 25.15
C ALA A 99 17.21 -6.62 25.13
N CYS A 100 16.80 -7.24 26.25
CA CYS A 100 16.64 -8.68 26.33
C CYS A 100 15.47 -9.16 25.45
N GLY A 101 14.32 -8.48 25.56
CA GLY A 101 13.12 -8.76 24.75
C GLY A 101 13.40 -8.64 23.25
N LEU A 102 14.11 -7.58 22.82
CA LEU A 102 14.54 -7.41 21.43
C LEU A 102 15.43 -8.57 20.95
N ALA A 103 16.37 -9.02 21.80
CA ALA A 103 17.26 -10.12 21.43
C ALA A 103 16.52 -11.44 21.23
N ILE A 104 15.63 -11.82 22.16
CA ILE A 104 14.89 -13.09 22.07
C ILE A 104 13.78 -13.07 21.02
N SER A 105 13.22 -11.87 20.70
CA SER A 105 12.16 -11.73 19.71
C SER A 105 12.68 -11.64 18.27
N ARG A 106 13.99 -11.54 18.06
CA ARG A 106 14.57 -11.25 16.74
C ARG A 106 14.05 -12.16 15.62
N PRO A 107 14.03 -13.51 15.75
CA PRO A 107 13.53 -14.38 14.69
C PRO A 107 12.03 -14.14 14.40
N ALA A 108 11.24 -13.89 15.43
CA ALA A 108 9.81 -13.64 15.30
C ALA A 108 9.53 -12.27 14.65
N VAL A 109 10.31 -11.22 15.00
CA VAL A 109 10.25 -9.90 14.38
C VAL A 109 10.60 -9.99 12.89
N ASP A 110 11.66 -10.72 12.53
CA ASP A 110 12.06 -10.91 11.13
C ASP A 110 10.98 -11.66 10.32
N ALA A 111 10.39 -12.70 10.88
CA ALA A 111 9.27 -13.41 10.25
C ALA A 111 8.02 -12.52 10.13
N TRP A 112 7.74 -11.69 11.15
CA TRP A 112 6.54 -10.86 11.19
C TRP A 112 6.61 -9.70 10.20
N GLN A 113 7.73 -8.96 10.12
CA GLN A 113 7.88 -7.82 9.23
C GLN A 113 7.84 -8.19 7.74
N ASN A 114 8.09 -9.47 7.40
CA ASN A 114 8.08 -9.95 6.02
C ASN A 114 6.82 -10.75 5.66
N ARG A 115 5.92 -11.00 6.62
CA ARG A 115 4.71 -11.80 6.37
C ARG A 115 3.74 -11.17 5.38
N TYR A 116 3.74 -9.84 5.29
CA TYR A 116 2.85 -9.10 4.39
C TYR A 116 3.44 -8.88 2.98
N ASP A 117 4.69 -9.27 2.72
CA ASP A 117 5.37 -9.02 1.44
C ASP A 117 4.62 -9.57 0.22
N PRO A 118 4.02 -10.78 0.25
CA PRO A 118 3.20 -11.27 -0.87
C PRO A 118 1.95 -10.40 -1.10
N ALA A 119 1.28 -9.96 -0.04
CA ALA A 119 0.11 -9.10 -0.13
C ALA A 119 0.50 -7.69 -0.62
N ILE A 120 1.59 -7.13 -0.09
CA ILE A 120 2.15 -5.84 -0.52
C ILE A 120 2.46 -5.86 -2.01
N LEU A 121 3.18 -6.87 -2.50
CA LEU A 121 3.52 -6.97 -3.91
C LEU A 121 2.27 -7.12 -4.79
N SER A 122 1.35 -8.02 -4.44
CA SER A 122 0.11 -8.25 -5.18
C SER A 122 -0.76 -6.99 -5.26
N ILE A 123 -0.98 -6.30 -4.14
CA ILE A 123 -1.77 -5.06 -4.09
C ILE A 123 -1.07 -3.94 -4.86
N SER A 124 0.24 -3.80 -4.70
CA SER A 124 1.01 -2.80 -5.42
C SER A 124 0.93 -2.99 -6.93
N GLN A 125 1.03 -4.23 -7.41
CA GLN A 125 0.88 -4.55 -8.84
C GLN A 125 -0.54 -4.24 -9.34
N SER A 126 -1.57 -4.60 -8.57
CA SER A 126 -2.97 -4.36 -8.96
C SER A 126 -3.35 -2.88 -8.99
N LEU A 127 -2.77 -2.07 -8.11
CA LEU A 127 -3.05 -0.64 -7.98
C LEU A 127 -2.03 0.25 -8.71
N GLY A 128 -0.92 -0.32 -9.18
CA GLY A 128 0.19 0.42 -9.78
C GLY A 128 0.93 1.31 -8.77
N LEU A 129 1.13 0.80 -7.55
CA LEU A 129 1.85 1.47 -6.47
C LEU A 129 3.29 0.95 -6.36
N PRO A 130 4.25 1.76 -5.87
CA PRO A 130 5.57 1.29 -5.50
C PRO A 130 5.51 0.39 -4.26
N PRO A 131 5.86 -0.91 -4.33
CA PRO A 131 5.74 -1.83 -3.20
C PRO A 131 6.64 -1.45 -2.02
N LYS A 132 7.83 -0.92 -2.28
CA LYS A 132 8.75 -0.44 -1.24
C LYS A 132 8.15 0.72 -0.43
N VAL A 133 7.42 1.63 -1.08
CA VAL A 133 6.70 2.73 -0.41
C VAL A 133 5.61 2.17 0.49
N LEU A 134 4.78 1.26 -0.02
CA LEU A 134 3.70 0.65 0.75
C LEU A 134 4.26 -0.07 1.99
N LYS A 135 5.35 -0.83 1.84
CA LYS A 135 6.03 -1.50 2.96
C LYS A 135 6.61 -0.52 3.97
N ALA A 136 7.28 0.54 3.49
CA ALA A 136 7.89 1.55 4.36
C ALA A 136 6.85 2.34 5.17
N VAL A 137 5.67 2.64 4.58
CA VAL A 137 4.56 3.24 5.34
C VAL A 137 4.11 2.32 6.47
N ILE A 138 3.90 1.02 6.22
CA ILE A 138 3.57 0.03 7.26
C ILE A 138 4.63 0.00 8.36
N ALA A 139 5.92 0.02 7.97
CA ALA A 139 7.03 0.01 8.90
C ALA A 139 7.06 1.22 9.83
N VAL A 140 6.82 2.42 9.29
CA VAL A 140 6.86 3.68 10.04
C VAL A 140 5.61 3.88 10.89
N GLU A 141 4.44 3.50 10.39
CA GLU A 141 3.16 3.69 11.08
C GLU A 141 2.96 2.71 12.24
N SER A 142 3.16 1.43 12.00
CA SER A 142 2.76 0.38 12.95
C SER A 142 3.87 -0.61 13.31
N GLN A 143 5.06 -0.48 12.73
CA GLN A 143 6.07 -1.52 12.79
C GLN A 143 5.48 -2.91 12.44
N PHE A 144 4.60 -2.96 11.45
CA PHE A 144 3.89 -4.17 10.99
C PHE A 144 2.89 -4.77 11.99
N TRP A 145 2.52 -4.06 13.06
CA TRP A 145 1.47 -4.51 13.98
C TRP A 145 0.09 -4.03 13.49
N PRO A 146 -0.85 -4.93 13.16
CA PRO A 146 -2.12 -4.53 12.53
C PRO A 146 -3.23 -4.18 13.54
N GLY A 147 -2.89 -4.03 14.81
CA GLY A 147 -3.84 -3.69 15.86
C GLY A 147 -4.27 -2.23 15.84
N ALA A 148 -5.20 -1.89 16.75
CA ALA A 148 -5.69 -0.53 16.94
C ALA A 148 -5.02 0.17 18.12
N ASN A 149 -4.68 1.44 17.92
CA ASN A 149 -4.33 2.38 18.98
C ASN A 149 -5.54 3.27 19.31
N TRP A 150 -6.45 2.76 20.12
CA TRP A 150 -7.71 3.44 20.45
C TRP A 150 -7.52 4.79 21.14
N ALA A 151 -6.42 4.99 21.87
CA ALA A 151 -6.13 6.26 22.53
C ALA A 151 -5.90 7.40 21.52
N ARG A 152 -5.40 7.07 20.32
CA ARG A 152 -5.17 8.02 19.23
C ARG A 152 -6.20 7.92 18.11
N GLY A 153 -7.08 6.92 18.14
CA GLY A 153 -8.02 6.66 17.06
C GLY A 153 -7.33 6.20 15.76
N GLU A 154 -6.20 5.52 15.90
CA GLU A 154 -5.35 5.03 14.82
C GLU A 154 -5.52 3.51 14.67
N ILE A 155 -5.84 3.02 13.47
CA ILE A 155 -6.26 1.63 13.27
C ILE A 155 -5.51 0.97 12.12
N GLY A 156 -5.08 -0.28 12.37
CA GLY A 156 -4.49 -1.16 11.37
C GLY A 156 -3.05 -0.81 10.98
N LEU A 157 -2.55 -1.47 9.92
CA LEU A 157 -1.16 -1.36 9.48
C LEU A 157 -0.72 0.06 9.10
N GLY A 158 -1.62 0.87 8.58
CA GLY A 158 -1.37 2.26 8.19
C GLY A 158 -1.83 3.29 9.21
N GLN A 159 -2.18 2.87 10.43
CA GLN A 159 -2.66 3.74 11.51
C GLN A 159 -3.74 4.74 11.03
N MET A 160 -4.72 4.20 10.28
CA MET A 160 -5.78 5.01 9.68
C MET A 160 -6.64 5.68 10.73
N THR A 161 -6.89 6.98 10.55
CA THR A 161 -7.81 7.79 11.34
C THR A 161 -9.14 8.01 10.62
N ASN A 162 -10.10 8.67 11.28
CA ASN A 162 -11.32 9.13 10.62
C ASN A 162 -11.05 10.02 9.40
N ALA A 163 -10.03 10.87 9.45
CA ALA A 163 -9.63 11.72 8.32
C ALA A 163 -9.07 10.89 7.15
N GLY A 164 -8.29 9.85 7.45
CA GLY A 164 -7.83 8.89 6.44
C GLY A 164 -8.98 8.13 5.80
N ALA A 165 -9.99 7.72 6.58
CA ALA A 165 -11.20 7.09 6.06
C ALA A 165 -12.01 8.06 5.16
N ASP A 166 -12.14 9.33 5.54
CA ASP A 166 -12.76 10.38 4.70
C ASP A 166 -12.00 10.56 3.37
N LEU A 167 -10.67 10.57 3.42
CA LEU A 167 -9.83 10.65 2.22
C LEU A 167 -10.16 9.52 1.24
N VAL A 168 -10.16 8.27 1.70
CA VAL A 168 -10.48 7.11 0.87
C VAL A 168 -11.89 7.23 0.29
N MET A 169 -12.89 7.48 1.13
CA MET A 169 -14.29 7.59 0.68
C MET A 169 -14.51 8.67 -0.36
N ARG A 170 -13.77 9.79 -0.25
CA ARG A 170 -13.89 10.91 -1.18
C ARG A 170 -13.18 10.67 -2.51
N TRP A 171 -11.98 10.10 -2.47
CA TRP A 171 -11.11 10.01 -3.65
C TRP A 171 -11.09 8.63 -4.30
N ARG A 172 -11.73 7.62 -3.66
CA ARG A 172 -11.92 6.27 -4.21
C ARG A 172 -13.40 5.91 -4.28
N PRO A 173 -14.12 6.38 -5.32
CA PRO A 173 -15.56 6.11 -5.46
C PRO A 173 -15.94 4.63 -5.45
N ASP A 174 -15.04 3.77 -5.94
CA ASP A 174 -15.26 2.32 -5.98
C ASP A 174 -15.25 1.72 -4.56
N VAL A 175 -14.27 2.13 -3.75
CA VAL A 175 -14.18 1.73 -2.33
C VAL A 175 -15.37 2.28 -1.55
N TYR A 176 -15.70 3.56 -1.75
CA TYR A 176 -16.91 4.16 -1.17
C TYR A 176 -18.14 3.34 -1.49
N ARG A 177 -18.37 3.03 -2.77
CA ARG A 177 -19.55 2.27 -3.21
C ARG A 177 -19.60 0.90 -2.56
N GLN A 178 -18.50 0.19 -2.48
CA GLN A 178 -18.43 -1.11 -1.82
C GLN A 178 -18.79 -1.02 -0.34
N VAL A 179 -18.18 -0.10 0.40
CA VAL A 179 -18.45 0.10 1.84
C VAL A 179 -19.89 0.57 2.05
N CYS A 180 -20.39 1.49 1.21
CA CYS A 180 -21.75 1.99 1.29
C CYS A 180 -22.79 0.87 1.11
N LEU A 181 -22.62 0.02 0.09
CA LEU A 181 -23.53 -1.10 -0.15
C LEU A 181 -23.56 -2.09 1.01
N GLN A 182 -22.44 -2.33 1.66
CA GLN A 182 -22.33 -3.20 2.83
C GLN A 182 -22.96 -2.60 4.10
N THR A 183 -22.94 -1.25 4.20
CA THR A 183 -23.34 -0.54 5.42
C THR A 183 -24.77 -0.03 5.39
N LEU A 184 -25.15 0.63 4.29
CA LEU A 184 -26.42 1.36 4.17
C LEU A 184 -27.41 0.69 3.20
N GLY A 185 -26.90 -0.16 2.29
CA GLY A 185 -27.67 -0.77 1.22
C GLY A 185 -27.82 0.14 -0.03
N LYS A 186 -28.30 -0.46 -1.12
CA LYS A 186 -28.26 0.14 -2.47
C LYS A 186 -28.99 1.49 -2.60
N ASP A 187 -30.07 1.67 -1.85
CA ASP A 187 -30.94 2.84 -1.99
C ASP A 187 -30.27 4.14 -1.48
N TYR A 188 -29.32 4.01 -0.56
CA TYR A 188 -28.55 5.12 0.01
C TYR A 188 -27.23 5.39 -0.73
N CYS A 189 -26.80 4.51 -1.61
CA CYS A 189 -25.49 4.58 -2.28
C CYS A 189 -25.59 5.16 -3.72
N THR A 190 -26.61 5.97 -3.99
CA THR A 190 -26.88 6.61 -5.29
C THR A 190 -26.16 7.96 -5.44
N VAL A 191 -25.73 8.55 -4.33
CA VAL A 191 -25.01 9.84 -4.29
C VAL A 191 -23.55 9.65 -3.90
N ALA A 192 -22.68 10.58 -4.27
CA ALA A 192 -21.28 10.54 -3.86
C ALA A 192 -21.14 10.78 -2.35
N TYR A 193 -20.05 10.27 -1.77
CA TYR A 193 -19.76 10.35 -0.34
C TYR A 193 -19.91 11.75 0.24
N VAL A 194 -19.45 12.77 -0.47
CA VAL A 194 -19.50 14.18 -0.03
C VAL A 194 -20.91 14.74 0.11
N PHE A 195 -21.89 14.11 -0.52
CA PHE A 195 -23.30 14.49 -0.43
C PHE A 195 -24.10 13.63 0.56
N GLN A 196 -23.46 12.64 1.20
CA GLN A 196 -24.08 11.91 2.29
C GLN A 196 -24.21 12.83 3.51
N ASN A 197 -25.26 12.63 4.31
CA ASN A 197 -25.39 13.34 5.58
C ASN A 197 -24.28 12.87 6.57
N SER A 198 -24.00 13.71 7.57
CA SER A 198 -22.91 13.49 8.54
C SER A 198 -23.04 12.17 9.31
N SER A 199 -24.28 11.74 9.60
CA SER A 199 -24.51 10.45 10.30
C SER A 199 -24.11 9.27 9.42
N PHE A 200 -24.50 9.29 8.15
CA PHE A 200 -24.09 8.25 7.20
C PHE A 200 -22.58 8.26 6.93
N GLN A 201 -21.99 9.44 6.79
CA GLN A 201 -20.53 9.55 6.68
C GLN A 201 -19.85 8.93 7.91
N GLY A 202 -20.36 9.16 9.12
CA GLY A 202 -19.86 8.55 10.35
C GLY A 202 -19.94 7.02 10.36
N LEU A 203 -21.10 6.45 9.94
CA LEU A 203 -21.27 5.00 9.81
C LEU A 203 -20.31 4.39 8.79
N LEU A 204 -20.13 5.03 7.65
CA LEU A 204 -19.25 4.57 6.58
C LEU A 204 -17.79 4.58 7.01
N ARG A 205 -17.32 5.65 7.69
CA ARG A 205 -15.97 5.68 8.29
C ARG A 205 -15.78 4.55 9.28
N GLY A 206 -16.73 4.40 10.21
CA GLY A 206 -16.67 3.33 11.21
C GLY A 206 -16.61 1.94 10.59
N GLN A 207 -17.36 1.69 9.50
CA GLN A 207 -17.29 0.42 8.79
C GLN A 207 -15.95 0.19 8.11
N LEU A 208 -15.39 1.22 7.46
CA LEU A 208 -14.07 1.11 6.83
C LEU A 208 -13.00 0.81 7.88
N LEU A 209 -12.99 1.53 9.00
CA LEU A 209 -12.05 1.33 10.10
C LEU A 209 -12.20 -0.07 10.72
N LYS A 210 -13.44 -0.55 10.89
CA LYS A 210 -13.71 -1.91 11.36
C LYS A 210 -13.14 -2.97 10.42
N ASN A 211 -13.17 -2.75 9.12
CA ASN A 211 -12.66 -3.70 8.12
C ASN A 211 -11.13 -3.87 8.17
N ILE A 212 -10.40 -2.97 8.82
CA ILE A 212 -8.93 -3.00 8.95
C ILE A 212 -8.45 -3.15 10.39
N ASP A 213 -9.35 -3.21 11.35
CA ASP A 213 -9.02 -3.49 12.76
C ASP A 213 -8.82 -4.98 12.94
N ALA A 214 -7.56 -5.38 12.99
CA ALA A 214 -7.19 -6.78 13.19
C ALA A 214 -7.18 -7.20 14.67
N THR A 215 -7.58 -6.34 15.59
CA THR A 215 -7.67 -6.70 17.03
C THR A 215 -8.68 -7.81 17.24
N CYS A 216 -8.26 -8.92 17.85
CA CYS A 216 -9.09 -10.11 18.05
C CYS A 216 -8.76 -10.78 19.38
N GLY A 217 -9.61 -10.56 20.39
CA GLY A 217 -9.36 -11.09 21.75
C GLY A 217 -9.34 -12.62 21.88
N SER A 218 -9.90 -13.34 20.89
CA SER A 218 -9.92 -14.81 20.86
C SER A 218 -8.85 -15.42 19.94
N CYS A 219 -8.15 -14.60 19.17
CA CYS A 219 -7.11 -15.04 18.24
C CYS A 219 -5.76 -15.19 18.94
N THR A 220 -4.90 -16.07 18.43
CA THR A 220 -3.52 -16.21 18.90
C THR A 220 -2.77 -14.88 18.76
N GLY A 221 -2.18 -14.41 19.85
CA GLY A 221 -1.50 -13.12 19.90
C GLY A 221 -2.41 -11.91 19.85
N GLY A 222 -3.74 -12.09 19.98
CA GLY A 222 -4.71 -10.99 19.98
C GLY A 222 -4.99 -10.38 18.60
N ILE A 223 -4.58 -11.04 17.50
CA ILE A 223 -4.62 -10.47 16.14
C ILE A 223 -5.23 -11.46 15.15
N ASP A 224 -6.17 -10.97 14.34
CA ASP A 224 -6.67 -11.64 13.14
C ASP A 224 -5.79 -11.30 11.94
N LEU A 225 -4.99 -12.28 11.49
CA LEU A 225 -4.05 -12.09 10.39
C LEU A 225 -4.73 -11.93 9.02
N GLU A 226 -5.95 -12.46 8.85
CA GLU A 226 -6.69 -12.27 7.60
C GLU A 226 -7.15 -10.82 7.47
N VAL A 227 -7.65 -10.23 8.55
CA VAL A 227 -7.96 -8.79 8.60
C VAL A 227 -6.70 -7.96 8.41
N GLY A 228 -5.57 -8.36 9.01
CA GLY A 228 -4.27 -7.72 8.77
C GLY A 228 -3.88 -7.69 7.28
N ASN A 229 -4.08 -8.78 6.53
CA ASN A 229 -3.85 -8.82 5.08
C ASN A 229 -4.82 -7.89 4.30
N LYS A 230 -6.09 -7.80 4.71
CA LYS A 230 -7.05 -6.86 4.12
C LYS A 230 -6.65 -5.41 4.37
N ALA A 231 -6.05 -5.12 5.53
CA ALA A 231 -5.56 -3.79 5.86
C ALA A 231 -4.47 -3.29 4.88
N VAL A 232 -3.65 -4.19 4.30
CA VAL A 232 -2.69 -3.84 3.23
C VAL A 232 -3.41 -3.28 2.01
N SER A 233 -4.53 -3.89 1.60
CA SER A 233 -5.31 -3.42 0.44
C SER A 233 -5.88 -2.01 0.69
N ILE A 234 -6.48 -1.79 1.85
CA ILE A 234 -7.07 -0.47 2.19
C ILE A 234 -5.98 0.60 2.34
N LEU A 235 -4.80 0.25 2.85
CA LEU A 235 -3.67 1.18 2.86
C LEU A 235 -3.22 1.54 1.43
N GLY A 236 -3.16 0.57 0.51
CA GLY A 236 -2.92 0.83 -0.91
C GLY A 236 -3.94 1.81 -1.50
N GLU A 237 -5.23 1.59 -1.22
CA GLU A 237 -6.31 2.49 -1.63
C GLU A 237 -6.16 3.90 -1.04
N THR A 238 -5.65 4.00 0.18
CA THR A 238 -5.38 5.29 0.84
C THR A 238 -4.26 6.06 0.12
N LEU A 239 -3.18 5.38 -0.28
CA LEU A 239 -2.11 6.00 -1.07
C LEU A 239 -2.60 6.47 -2.44
N ILE A 240 -3.45 5.67 -3.12
CA ILE A 240 -4.10 6.08 -4.38
C ILE A 240 -4.98 7.33 -4.16
N ALA A 241 -5.76 7.36 -3.08
CA ALA A 241 -6.55 8.54 -2.71
C ALA A 241 -5.65 9.75 -2.46
N GLY A 242 -4.53 9.55 -1.77
CA GLY A 242 -3.49 10.54 -1.53
C GLY A 242 -2.88 11.09 -2.83
N CYS A 243 -2.57 10.23 -3.82
CA CYS A 243 -2.13 10.67 -5.14
C CYS A 243 -3.14 11.63 -5.77
N ARG A 244 -4.41 11.25 -5.86
CA ARG A 244 -5.45 12.10 -6.46
C ARG A 244 -5.62 13.43 -5.73
N GLN A 245 -5.64 13.39 -4.40
CA GLN A 245 -5.80 14.60 -3.60
C GLN A 245 -4.58 15.52 -3.72
N SER A 246 -3.35 14.99 -3.67
CA SER A 246 -2.14 15.81 -3.82
C SER A 246 -2.07 16.49 -5.20
N ALA A 247 -2.44 15.77 -6.27
CA ALA A 247 -2.51 16.37 -7.60
C ALA A 247 -3.56 17.49 -7.68
N TYR A 248 -4.71 17.27 -7.08
CA TYR A 248 -5.77 18.28 -7.00
C TYR A 248 -5.29 19.54 -6.25
N ILE A 249 -4.66 19.38 -5.09
CA ILE A 249 -4.10 20.49 -4.30
C ILE A 249 -3.05 21.25 -5.12
N ILE A 250 -2.05 20.56 -5.68
CA ILE A 250 -1.00 21.19 -6.49
C ILE A 250 -1.62 21.97 -7.65
N THR A 251 -2.57 21.36 -8.37
CA THR A 251 -3.19 22.01 -9.53
C THR A 251 -4.01 23.24 -9.13
N ASN A 252 -4.78 23.17 -8.06
CA ASN A 252 -5.58 24.30 -7.59
C ASN A 252 -4.74 25.47 -7.07
N THR A 253 -3.67 25.15 -6.32
CA THR A 253 -2.80 26.18 -5.73
C THR A 253 -1.90 26.83 -6.77
N THR A 254 -1.34 26.04 -7.71
CA THR A 254 -0.32 26.55 -8.66
C THR A 254 -0.88 26.87 -10.03
N GLY A 255 -2.08 26.42 -10.37
CA GLY A 255 -2.67 26.51 -11.71
C GLY A 255 -2.02 25.57 -12.75
N LYS A 256 -1.16 24.63 -12.31
CA LYS A 256 -0.40 23.71 -13.19
C LYS A 256 -0.51 22.27 -12.67
N THR A 257 -0.43 21.32 -13.62
CA THR A 257 -0.34 19.88 -13.25
C THR A 257 0.97 19.59 -12.54
N PRO A 258 1.02 18.55 -11.66
CA PRO A 258 2.24 18.21 -10.92
C PRO A 258 3.47 18.03 -11.80
N ASN A 259 3.35 17.32 -12.92
CA ASN A 259 4.45 17.05 -13.86
C ASN A 259 5.01 18.30 -14.55
N ALA A 260 4.28 19.42 -14.54
CA ALA A 260 4.74 20.67 -15.11
C ALA A 260 5.69 21.46 -14.19
N ILE A 261 5.77 21.06 -12.91
CA ILE A 261 6.54 21.79 -11.88
C ILE A 261 7.53 20.87 -11.16
N PHE A 262 7.09 19.66 -10.80
CA PHE A 262 7.78 18.77 -9.89
C PHE A 262 8.22 17.47 -10.58
N SER A 263 9.28 16.84 -10.10
CA SER A 263 9.64 15.48 -10.47
C SER A 263 8.59 14.47 -9.94
N TYR A 264 8.54 13.27 -10.53
CA TYR A 264 7.68 12.20 -10.03
C TYR A 264 8.09 11.74 -8.63
N GLU A 265 9.37 11.85 -8.31
CA GLU A 265 9.91 11.59 -6.98
C GLU A 265 9.41 12.61 -5.96
N ASP A 266 9.44 13.90 -6.26
CA ASP A 266 8.89 14.94 -5.39
C ASP A 266 7.38 14.80 -5.24
N TYR A 267 6.69 14.39 -6.31
CA TYR A 267 5.25 14.12 -6.24
C TYR A 267 4.92 13.01 -5.20
N TRP A 268 5.70 11.94 -5.13
CA TRP A 268 5.54 10.93 -4.10
C TRP A 268 5.82 11.47 -2.70
N ARG A 269 6.80 12.35 -2.55
CA ARG A 269 7.04 13.05 -1.27
C ARG A 269 5.84 13.88 -0.84
N PHE A 270 5.17 14.58 -1.76
CA PHE A 270 3.91 15.28 -1.49
C PHE A 270 2.79 14.31 -1.08
N VAL A 271 2.66 13.16 -1.73
CA VAL A 271 1.69 12.13 -1.36
C VAL A 271 1.92 11.64 0.08
N LEU A 272 3.17 11.37 0.44
CA LEU A 272 3.55 10.94 1.79
C LEU A 272 3.34 12.03 2.83
N ALA A 273 3.69 13.27 2.52
CA ALA A 273 3.45 14.41 3.40
C ALA A 273 1.96 14.63 3.65
N ASN A 274 1.15 14.55 2.59
CA ASN A 274 -0.31 14.63 2.67
C ASN A 274 -0.91 13.47 3.48
N TYR A 275 -0.40 12.26 3.32
CA TYR A 275 -0.81 11.10 4.11
C TYR A 275 -0.65 11.35 5.61
N HIS A 276 0.49 11.87 6.03
CA HIS A 276 0.83 12.08 7.44
C HIS A 276 0.17 13.33 8.03
N SER A 277 0.23 14.46 7.35
CA SER A 277 -0.17 15.78 7.90
C SER A 277 -1.47 16.33 7.33
N GLY A 278 -2.01 15.69 6.30
CA GLY A 278 -3.26 16.07 5.66
C GLY A 278 -3.15 17.21 4.63
N ALA A 279 -4.26 17.40 3.91
CA ALA A 279 -4.35 18.28 2.76
C ALA A 279 -4.02 19.75 3.07
N GLY A 280 -4.49 20.26 4.22
CA GLY A 280 -4.28 21.68 4.60
C GLY A 280 -2.80 22.00 4.76
N CYS A 281 -2.01 21.09 5.34
CA CYS A 281 -0.57 21.29 5.48
C CYS A 281 0.16 21.40 4.14
N LEU A 282 -0.25 20.61 3.16
CA LEU A 282 0.33 20.67 1.82
C LEU A 282 -0.10 21.93 1.08
N GLU A 283 -1.37 22.32 1.15
CA GLU A 283 -1.92 23.53 0.56
C GLU A 283 -1.22 24.78 1.11
N ASP A 284 -1.17 24.95 2.42
CA ASP A 284 -0.50 26.07 3.08
C ASP A 284 1.00 26.17 2.71
N ALA A 285 1.69 25.03 2.62
CA ALA A 285 3.09 24.99 2.23
C ALA A 285 3.31 25.44 0.78
N LEU A 286 2.46 25.02 -0.14
CA LEU A 286 2.50 25.44 -1.55
C LEU A 286 2.18 26.93 -1.72
N ASP A 287 1.17 27.44 -1.01
CA ASP A 287 0.80 28.86 -1.01
C ASP A 287 1.93 29.74 -0.50
N SER A 288 2.63 29.30 0.55
CA SER A 288 3.77 30.03 1.13
C SER A 288 5.05 29.95 0.30
N THR A 289 5.12 29.04 -0.68
CA THR A 289 6.30 28.84 -1.55
C THR A 289 5.95 28.86 -3.05
N PRO A 290 5.38 29.95 -3.61
CA PRO A 290 4.81 29.97 -4.96
C PRO A 290 5.81 29.79 -6.09
N LYS A 291 7.11 29.83 -5.80
CA LYS A 291 8.20 29.61 -6.77
C LYS A 291 8.90 28.27 -6.57
N ALA A 292 8.39 27.42 -5.68
CA ALA A 292 8.98 26.12 -5.43
C ALA A 292 8.99 25.26 -6.70
N ALA A 293 10.09 24.52 -6.89
CA ALA A 293 10.28 23.58 -7.99
C ALA A 293 10.61 22.15 -7.49
N SER A 294 10.66 21.96 -6.19
CA SER A 294 10.99 20.68 -5.55
C SER A 294 10.24 20.50 -4.22
N TRP A 295 10.19 19.26 -3.73
CA TRP A 295 9.77 18.98 -2.36
C TRP A 295 10.64 19.72 -1.32
N GLY A 296 11.95 19.79 -1.58
CA GLY A 296 12.87 20.53 -0.72
C GLY A 296 12.40 21.95 -0.50
N ASP A 297 12.03 22.67 -1.56
CA ASP A 297 11.54 24.05 -1.50
C ASP A 297 10.20 24.12 -0.73
N VAL A 298 9.18 23.32 -1.14
CA VAL A 298 7.84 23.33 -0.52
C VAL A 298 7.93 22.98 0.95
N SER A 299 8.76 22.04 1.33
CA SER A 299 8.90 21.61 2.72
C SER A 299 9.40 22.72 3.66
N THR A 300 10.04 23.76 3.13
CA THR A 300 10.45 24.94 3.94
C THR A 300 9.27 25.80 4.34
N GLY A 301 8.17 25.77 3.58
CA GLY A 301 6.93 26.48 3.83
C GLY A 301 5.96 25.78 4.81
N LEU A 302 6.30 24.57 5.28
CA LEU A 302 5.48 23.87 6.28
C LEU A 302 5.42 24.67 7.57
N SER A 303 4.20 24.95 8.03
CA SER A 303 3.97 25.60 9.33
C SER A 303 4.47 24.72 10.50
N PRO A 304 4.70 25.27 11.70
CA PRO A 304 5.18 24.49 12.84
C PRO A 304 4.34 23.25 13.17
N VAL A 305 3.01 23.33 13.02
CA VAL A 305 2.10 22.19 13.25
C VAL A 305 2.19 21.13 12.17
N CYS A 306 2.69 21.46 10.98
CA CYS A 306 2.87 20.59 9.85
C CYS A 306 4.33 20.12 9.66
N ALA A 307 5.25 20.61 10.47
CA ALA A 307 6.70 20.38 10.29
C ALA A 307 7.10 18.91 10.38
N GLU A 308 6.34 18.09 11.11
CA GLU A 308 6.54 16.64 11.22
C GLU A 308 6.43 15.90 9.89
N ALA A 309 5.71 16.46 8.91
CA ALA A 309 5.63 15.88 7.56
C ALA A 309 7.02 15.69 6.92
N ARG A 310 7.94 16.62 7.14
CA ARG A 310 9.33 16.53 6.66
C ARG A 310 10.07 15.34 7.29
N GLY A 311 9.91 15.19 8.60
CA GLY A 311 10.48 14.07 9.35
C GLY A 311 9.89 12.73 8.90
N TYR A 312 8.59 12.70 8.64
CA TYR A 312 7.89 11.51 8.16
C TYR A 312 8.39 11.06 6.79
N VAL A 313 8.43 11.96 5.80
CA VAL A 313 8.95 11.65 4.46
C VAL A 313 10.37 11.09 4.54
N ARG A 314 11.25 11.72 5.34
CA ARG A 314 12.61 11.23 5.54
C ARG A 314 12.64 9.82 6.15
N ARG A 315 11.82 9.53 7.18
CA ARG A 315 11.75 8.18 7.77
C ARG A 315 11.32 7.13 6.77
N ILE A 316 10.36 7.45 5.88
CA ILE A 316 9.96 6.54 4.80
C ILE A 316 11.13 6.25 3.86
N GLU A 317 11.84 7.29 3.40
CA GLU A 317 13.01 7.12 2.52
C GLU A 317 14.14 6.33 3.19
N GLU A 318 14.36 6.51 4.49
CA GLU A 318 15.32 5.75 5.27
C GLU A 318 14.93 4.26 5.35
N GLN A 319 13.66 3.95 5.58
CA GLN A 319 13.15 2.56 5.59
C GLN A 319 13.30 1.85 4.25
N ILE A 320 13.21 2.58 3.15
CA ILE A 320 13.35 2.01 1.80
C ILE A 320 14.79 1.69 1.44
N LYS A 321 15.76 2.38 2.04
CA LYS A 321 17.20 2.20 1.79
C LYS A 321 17.82 1.06 2.60
N LEU A 322 17.10 0.57 3.63
CA LEU A 322 17.52 -0.54 4.48
C LEU A 322 17.13 -1.90 3.88
#